data_74b3b70ecbc372ac6771e6ee0fda2860
#
_entry.id   74b3b70ecbc372ac6771e6ee0fda2860
#
_cell.length_a   1.000
_cell.length_b   1.000
_cell.length_c   1.000
_cell.angle_alpha   90.00
_cell.angle_beta   90.00
_cell.angle_gamma   90.00
#
_symmetry.space_group_name_H-M   'P 1'
#
loop_
_entity.id
_entity.type
_entity.pdbx_description
1 polymer ?
#
loop_
_entity_poly.entity_id
_entity_poly.type
_entity_poly.pdbx_seq_one_letter_code
_entity_poly.pdbx_strand_id
1 'polypeptide(L)'
;RIPEPAEIEDPIRRAKLQRSIDYMGLEAGGLISDVKIDKVFIGSCTNGRIEDLRAVAEIAKGRKVASGVHAMIVAGSGLVREQAEQEGLGTIFEEAGFDWRQEPGCSMCLAMNADKLEPGQRCASTSNRNFEGRQGFGSRTHLVSPAMAAAAAIAGSLTDVRDL
;
A
#
# COMPACT_ATOMS: atom_id res chain seq x y z
N ARG A 1 -4.15 -6.03 -16.72
CA ARG A 1 -4.73 -7.35 -16.33
C ARG A 1 -3.69 -8.16 -15.56
N ILE A 2 -4.15 -9.08 -14.73
CA ILE A 2 -3.34 -10.07 -14.05
C ILE A 2 -2.92 -11.11 -15.13
N PRO A 3 -1.63 -11.47 -15.22
CA PRO A 3 -1.16 -12.41 -16.24
C PRO A 3 -1.83 -13.78 -16.13
N GLU A 4 -2.01 -14.45 -17.27
CA GLU A 4 -2.51 -15.82 -17.34
C GLU A 4 -1.38 -16.83 -17.44
N PRO A 5 -1.23 -17.77 -16.50
CA PRO A 5 -0.20 -18.79 -16.56
C PRO A 5 -0.25 -19.64 -17.85
N ALA A 6 -1.46 -19.86 -18.39
CA ALA A 6 -1.65 -20.65 -19.60
C ALA A 6 -0.98 -20.04 -20.86
N GLU A 7 -0.76 -18.70 -20.86
CA GLU A 7 -0.10 -17.99 -21.97
C GLU A 7 1.44 -18.12 -21.95
N ILE A 8 2.01 -18.69 -20.87
CA ILE A 8 3.45 -18.83 -20.71
C ILE A 8 3.91 -20.20 -21.22
N GLU A 9 4.73 -20.20 -22.26
CA GLU A 9 5.24 -21.43 -22.87
C GLU A 9 6.21 -22.18 -21.93
N ASP A 10 7.12 -21.46 -21.28
CA ASP A 10 8.11 -22.04 -20.35
C ASP A 10 7.43 -22.64 -19.11
N PRO A 11 7.51 -23.97 -18.89
CA PRO A 11 6.83 -24.64 -17.78
C PRO A 11 7.33 -24.18 -16.41
N ILE A 12 8.60 -23.78 -16.28
CA ILE A 12 9.16 -23.31 -15.01
C ILE A 12 8.59 -21.92 -14.67
N ARG A 13 8.54 -21.02 -15.65
CA ARG A 13 7.96 -19.68 -15.47
C ARG A 13 6.46 -19.77 -15.22
N ARG A 14 5.76 -20.65 -15.94
CA ARG A 14 4.33 -20.91 -15.72
C ARG A 14 4.06 -21.33 -14.28
N ALA A 15 4.80 -22.32 -13.78
CA ALA A 15 4.64 -22.82 -12.41
C ALA A 15 4.94 -21.73 -11.35
N LYS A 16 5.96 -20.90 -11.59
CA LYS A 16 6.26 -19.75 -10.70
C LYS A 16 5.15 -18.72 -10.68
N LEU A 17 4.62 -18.36 -11.84
CA LEU A 17 3.51 -17.41 -11.94
C LEU A 17 2.26 -17.95 -11.24
N GLN A 18 1.92 -19.22 -11.49
CA GLN A 18 0.77 -19.87 -10.85
C GLN A 18 0.90 -19.81 -9.34
N ARG A 19 2.06 -20.21 -8.77
CA ARG A 19 2.30 -20.12 -7.33
C ARG A 19 2.13 -18.68 -6.79
N SER A 20 2.61 -17.68 -7.52
CA SER A 20 2.49 -16.28 -7.11
C SER A 20 1.03 -15.82 -7.12
N ILE A 21 0.25 -16.22 -8.14
CA ILE A 21 -1.18 -15.93 -8.24
C ILE A 21 -1.94 -16.59 -7.09
N ASP A 22 -1.66 -17.87 -6.82
CA ASP A 22 -2.29 -18.64 -5.75
C ASP A 22 -2.00 -18.01 -4.37
N TYR A 23 -0.71 -17.71 -4.09
CA TYR A 23 -0.32 -17.07 -2.84
C TYR A 23 -0.99 -15.71 -2.67
N MET A 24 -0.99 -14.89 -3.72
CA MET A 24 -1.60 -13.57 -3.70
C MET A 24 -3.13 -13.63 -3.77
N GLY A 25 -3.73 -14.80 -3.97
CA GLY A 25 -5.18 -14.98 -4.09
C GLY A 25 -5.77 -14.08 -5.18
N LEU A 26 -5.13 -14.09 -6.34
CA LEU A 26 -5.55 -13.33 -7.51
C LEU A 26 -6.26 -14.23 -8.51
N GLU A 27 -7.12 -13.65 -9.33
CA GLU A 27 -7.75 -14.33 -10.46
C GLU A 27 -6.94 -14.07 -11.73
N ALA A 28 -6.43 -15.12 -12.36
CA ALA A 28 -5.70 -15.01 -13.62
C ALA A 28 -6.59 -14.35 -14.70
N GLY A 29 -6.04 -13.46 -15.50
CA GLY A 29 -6.77 -12.70 -16.53
C GLY A 29 -7.67 -11.58 -15.99
N GLY A 30 -7.91 -11.52 -14.68
CA GLY A 30 -8.73 -10.51 -14.03
C GLY A 30 -8.17 -9.09 -14.14
N LEU A 31 -8.99 -8.08 -13.83
CA LEU A 31 -8.52 -6.69 -13.77
C LEU A 31 -7.83 -6.44 -12.43
N ILE A 32 -6.70 -5.76 -12.47
CA ILE A 32 -5.99 -5.36 -11.25
C ILE A 32 -6.83 -4.38 -10.42
N SER A 33 -7.67 -3.57 -11.05
CA SER A 33 -8.60 -2.64 -10.40
C SER A 33 -9.70 -3.32 -9.57
N ASP A 34 -9.99 -4.60 -9.83
CA ASP A 34 -10.98 -5.35 -9.07
C ASP A 34 -10.40 -5.93 -7.75
N VAL A 35 -9.08 -5.86 -7.60
CA VAL A 35 -8.37 -6.38 -6.44
C VAL A 35 -8.59 -5.46 -5.23
N LYS A 36 -9.44 -5.88 -4.30
CA LYS A 36 -9.76 -5.13 -3.08
C LYS A 36 -8.58 -5.08 -2.12
N ILE A 37 -8.51 -3.99 -1.36
CA ILE A 37 -7.45 -3.70 -0.38
C ILE A 37 -8.07 -3.58 1.00
N ASP A 38 -7.48 -4.26 1.99
CA ASP A 38 -7.87 -4.17 3.40
C ASP A 38 -7.09 -3.08 4.14
N LYS A 39 -5.79 -2.97 3.81
CA LYS A 39 -4.90 -1.99 4.44
C LYS A 39 -4.04 -1.27 3.40
N VAL A 40 -3.64 -0.05 3.75
CA VAL A 40 -2.66 0.73 3.00
C VAL A 40 -1.57 1.18 3.96
N PHE A 41 -0.32 1.00 3.56
CA PHE A 41 0.83 1.50 4.29
C PHE A 41 1.64 2.46 3.42
N ILE A 42 1.70 3.72 3.84
CA ILE A 42 2.52 4.76 3.23
C ILE A 42 3.60 5.15 4.21
N GLY A 43 4.87 4.97 3.82
CA GLY A 43 5.99 5.23 4.70
C GLY A 43 7.22 4.44 4.29
N SER A 44 7.98 4.01 5.25
CA SER A 44 9.32 3.41 5.16
C SER A 44 10.44 4.44 5.02
N CYS A 45 11.68 3.99 5.24
CA CYS A 45 12.87 4.84 5.13
C CYS A 45 13.13 5.36 3.69
N THR A 46 12.52 4.75 2.68
CA THR A 46 12.70 5.12 1.27
C THR A 46 11.52 5.87 0.68
N ASN A 47 10.31 5.66 1.17
CA ASN A 47 9.06 6.22 0.62
C ASN A 47 8.24 6.96 1.68
N GLY A 48 8.89 7.47 2.71
CA GLY A 48 8.31 8.33 3.75
C GLY A 48 9.01 9.69 3.81
N ARG A 49 9.55 10.17 2.70
CA ARG A 49 10.20 11.48 2.57
C ARG A 49 9.14 12.56 2.39
N ILE A 50 9.54 13.82 2.55
CA ILE A 50 8.60 14.93 2.41
C ILE A 50 7.95 15.00 1.02
N GLU A 51 8.70 14.67 -0.04
CA GLU A 51 8.18 14.65 -1.40
C GLU A 51 7.10 13.57 -1.58
N ASP A 52 7.30 12.41 -0.96
CA ASP A 52 6.34 11.31 -0.96
C ASP A 52 5.05 11.72 -0.26
N LEU A 53 5.17 12.37 0.91
CA LEU A 53 4.03 12.86 1.69
C LEU A 53 3.26 13.96 0.95
N ARG A 54 3.96 14.88 0.27
CA ARG A 54 3.33 15.89 -0.58
C ARG A 54 2.52 15.26 -1.71
N ALA A 55 3.08 14.25 -2.40
CA ALA A 55 2.37 13.54 -3.47
C ALA A 55 1.12 12.83 -2.94
N VAL A 56 1.18 12.24 -1.74
CA VAL A 56 0.01 11.64 -1.07
C VAL A 56 -1.04 12.70 -0.73
N ALA A 57 -0.63 13.85 -0.20
CA ALA A 57 -1.52 14.94 0.18
C ALA A 57 -2.28 15.52 -1.03
N GLU A 58 -1.62 15.66 -2.17
CA GLU A 58 -2.27 16.10 -3.42
C GLU A 58 -3.42 15.17 -3.82
N ILE A 59 -3.22 13.86 -3.68
CA ILE A 59 -4.26 12.86 -4.00
C ILE A 59 -5.35 12.82 -2.91
N ALA A 60 -4.97 12.93 -1.64
CA ALA A 60 -5.88 12.82 -0.50
C ALA A 60 -6.80 14.04 -0.33
N LYS A 61 -6.33 15.23 -0.71
CA LYS A 61 -7.01 16.50 -0.49
C LYS A 61 -8.43 16.51 -1.08
N GLY A 62 -9.41 16.74 -0.20
CA GLY A 62 -10.82 16.78 -0.58
C GLY A 62 -11.47 15.42 -0.86
N ARG A 63 -10.73 14.31 -0.63
CA ARG A 63 -11.22 12.94 -0.79
C ARG A 63 -11.27 12.23 0.56
N LYS A 64 -11.83 11.02 0.57
CA LYS A 64 -11.94 10.18 1.77
C LYS A 64 -11.40 8.78 1.50
N VAL A 65 -10.74 8.21 2.49
CA VAL A 65 -10.39 6.78 2.50
C VAL A 65 -11.67 5.95 2.40
N ALA A 66 -11.65 4.92 1.57
CA ALA A 66 -12.79 4.03 1.37
C ALA A 66 -13.19 3.33 2.67
N SER A 67 -14.49 3.15 2.86
CA SER A 67 -15.02 2.40 3.99
C SER A 67 -14.42 0.99 4.04
N GLY A 68 -13.97 0.57 5.21
CA GLY A 68 -13.35 -0.76 5.42
C GLY A 68 -11.85 -0.82 5.11
N VAL A 69 -11.24 0.24 4.59
CA VAL A 69 -9.78 0.33 4.42
C VAL A 69 -9.14 1.02 5.61
N HIS A 70 -8.14 0.38 6.21
CA HIS A 70 -7.28 1.03 7.19
C HIS A 70 -6.01 1.56 6.50
N ALA A 71 -5.97 2.86 6.25
CA ALA A 71 -4.86 3.52 5.56
C ALA A 71 -3.97 4.27 6.56
N MET A 72 -2.71 3.86 6.66
CA MET A 72 -1.72 4.37 7.60
C MET A 72 -0.64 5.15 6.88
N ILE A 73 -0.27 6.30 7.43
CA ILE A 73 0.86 7.12 6.95
C ILE A 73 1.87 7.29 8.09
N VAL A 74 3.14 6.99 7.80
CA VAL A 74 4.26 7.09 8.74
C VAL A 74 5.40 7.87 8.10
N ALA A 75 5.77 9.01 8.69
CA ALA A 75 6.92 9.77 8.23
C ALA A 75 8.22 8.98 8.39
N GLY A 76 9.16 9.13 7.45
CA GLY A 76 10.43 8.41 7.48
C GLY A 76 11.39 8.83 8.60
N SER A 77 11.19 10.01 9.17
CA SER A 77 11.96 10.54 10.30
C SER A 77 11.19 11.63 11.06
N GLY A 78 11.66 11.98 12.27
CA GLY A 78 11.09 13.07 13.06
C GLY A 78 11.14 14.42 12.34
N LEU A 79 12.25 14.73 11.66
CA LEU A 79 12.40 15.98 10.90
C LEU A 79 11.40 16.06 9.72
N VAL A 80 11.20 14.96 9.01
CA VAL A 80 10.19 14.90 7.94
C VAL A 80 8.79 15.08 8.50
N ARG A 81 8.50 14.48 9.66
CA ARG A 81 7.22 14.65 10.32
C ARG A 81 6.97 16.11 10.74
N GLU A 82 7.95 16.72 11.37
CA GLU A 82 7.88 18.14 11.76
C GLU A 82 7.64 19.03 10.53
N GLN A 83 8.36 18.81 9.45
CA GLN A 83 8.15 19.55 8.20
C GLN A 83 6.75 19.33 7.63
N ALA A 84 6.25 18.10 7.62
CA ALA A 84 4.89 17.78 7.15
C ALA A 84 3.81 18.52 7.97
N GLU A 85 4.00 18.63 9.29
CA GLU A 85 3.11 19.40 10.15
C GLU A 85 3.15 20.90 9.83
N GLN A 86 4.35 21.46 9.65
CA GLN A 86 4.53 22.87 9.27
C GLN A 86 3.89 23.19 7.91
N GLU A 87 3.88 22.23 6.99
CA GLU A 87 3.22 22.35 5.68
C GLU A 87 1.71 22.07 5.73
N GLY A 88 1.17 21.64 6.87
CA GLY A 88 -0.24 21.31 7.03
C GLY A 88 -0.66 19.98 6.39
N LEU A 89 0.30 19.10 6.04
CA LEU A 89 0.00 17.82 5.40
C LEU A 89 -0.73 16.88 6.37
N GLY A 90 -0.37 16.90 7.66
CA GLY A 90 -1.03 16.09 8.70
C GLY A 90 -2.55 16.32 8.73
N THR A 91 -2.97 17.58 8.71
CA THR A 91 -4.40 17.94 8.65
C THR A 91 -5.10 17.35 7.42
N ILE A 92 -4.46 17.43 6.24
CA ILE A 92 -5.02 16.85 4.99
C ILE A 92 -5.21 15.34 5.14
N PHE A 93 -4.23 14.63 5.75
CA PHE A 93 -4.31 13.19 5.95
C PHE A 93 -5.43 12.80 6.91
N GLU A 94 -5.53 13.48 8.05
CA GLU A 94 -6.56 13.23 9.06
C GLU A 94 -7.96 13.55 8.50
N GLU A 95 -8.11 14.68 7.82
CA GLU A 95 -9.36 15.04 7.14
C GLU A 95 -9.78 14.00 6.10
N ALA A 96 -8.84 13.42 5.37
CA ALA A 96 -9.12 12.36 4.41
C ALA A 96 -9.40 10.99 5.08
N GLY A 97 -9.14 10.85 6.38
CA GLY A 97 -9.37 9.61 7.12
C GLY A 97 -8.19 8.64 7.14
N PHE A 98 -6.98 9.14 6.85
CA PHE A 98 -5.76 8.38 7.07
C PHE A 98 -5.38 8.39 8.56
N ASP A 99 -4.82 7.28 9.02
CA ASP A 99 -4.16 7.17 10.32
C ASP A 99 -2.74 7.80 10.22
N TRP A 100 -2.64 9.10 10.49
CA TRP A 100 -1.38 9.84 10.51
C TRP A 100 -0.63 9.57 11.81
N ARG A 101 0.41 8.74 11.74
CA ARG A 101 1.13 8.25 12.92
C ARG A 101 2.00 9.30 13.57
N GLN A 102 1.94 9.34 14.91
CA GLN A 102 2.77 10.23 15.74
C GLN A 102 4.23 9.80 15.71
N GLU A 103 4.49 8.49 15.76
CA GLU A 103 5.83 7.92 15.81
C GLU A 103 6.37 7.74 14.38
N PRO A 104 7.47 8.44 14.02
CA PRO A 104 8.11 8.25 12.72
C PRO A 104 8.90 6.96 12.65
N GLY A 105 9.18 6.47 11.44
CA GLY A 105 10.06 5.33 11.20
C GLY A 105 9.37 4.11 10.62
N CYS A 106 9.82 2.92 11.05
CA CYS A 106 9.31 1.66 10.53
C CYS A 106 8.17 1.13 11.40
N SER A 107 6.95 1.17 10.88
CA SER A 107 5.78 0.56 11.50
C SER A 107 5.46 -0.79 10.85
N MET A 108 4.56 -0.81 9.89
CA MET A 108 4.12 -2.02 9.18
C MET A 108 5.17 -2.58 8.19
N CYS A 109 6.33 -1.98 8.07
CA CYS A 109 7.36 -2.40 7.12
C CYS A 109 7.87 -3.84 7.35
N LEU A 110 7.79 -4.31 8.60
CA LEU A 110 8.08 -5.68 9.05
C LEU A 110 6.98 -6.11 10.03
N ALA A 111 6.70 -7.42 10.10
CA ALA A 111 5.69 -7.99 10.99
C ALA A 111 6.16 -8.07 12.46
N MET A 112 6.76 -7.01 12.98
CA MET A 112 7.39 -6.99 14.31
C MET A 112 6.56 -6.25 15.38
N ASN A 113 5.43 -5.68 15.01
CA ASN A 113 4.58 -4.93 15.92
C ASN A 113 3.09 -5.22 15.68
N ALA A 114 2.21 -4.54 16.42
CA ALA A 114 0.76 -4.72 16.35
C ALA A 114 0.15 -4.32 14.99
N ASP A 115 0.85 -3.52 14.18
CA ASP A 115 0.35 -3.06 12.88
C ASP A 115 0.41 -4.13 11.77
N LYS A 116 0.99 -5.31 12.05
CA LYS A 116 1.08 -6.42 11.10
C LYS A 116 -0.28 -6.76 10.46
N LEU A 117 -0.20 -7.35 9.28
CA LEU A 117 -1.37 -7.91 8.59
C LEU A 117 -1.76 -9.26 9.18
N GLU A 118 -3.04 -9.51 9.23
CA GLU A 118 -3.57 -10.85 9.51
C GLU A 118 -3.51 -11.75 8.25
N PRO A 119 -3.51 -13.08 8.41
CA PRO A 119 -3.52 -14.01 7.28
C PRO A 119 -4.66 -13.70 6.30
N GLY A 120 -4.33 -13.65 5.02
CA GLY A 120 -5.27 -13.34 3.95
C GLY A 120 -5.52 -11.84 3.70
N GLN A 121 -5.21 -10.96 4.65
CA GLN A 121 -5.32 -9.52 4.43
C GLN A 121 -4.39 -9.03 3.33
N ARG A 122 -4.87 -8.06 2.57
CA ARG A 122 -4.18 -7.46 1.43
C ARG A 122 -3.81 -6.01 1.71
N CYS A 123 -2.55 -5.68 1.45
CA CYS A 123 -2.02 -4.34 1.64
C CYS A 123 -1.42 -3.76 0.36
N ALA A 124 -1.78 -2.53 0.01
CA ALA A 124 -1.02 -1.69 -0.89
C ALA A 124 0.04 -0.95 -0.07
N SER A 125 1.32 -1.19 -0.33
CA SER A 125 2.41 -0.78 0.53
C SER A 125 3.52 -0.07 -0.23
N THR A 126 4.03 1.02 0.33
CA THR A 126 5.21 1.73 -0.19
C THR A 126 6.53 1.18 0.37
N SER A 127 6.52 0.00 0.97
CA SER A 127 7.73 -0.68 1.43
C SER A 127 8.73 -0.88 0.30
N ASN A 128 10.02 -0.93 0.63
CA ASN A 128 11.10 -1.03 -0.36
C ASN A 128 11.40 -2.45 -0.84
N ARG A 129 10.84 -3.47 -0.19
CA ARG A 129 11.03 -4.89 -0.52
C ARG A 129 9.77 -5.68 -0.22
N ASN A 130 9.56 -6.75 -0.97
CA ASN A 130 8.49 -7.70 -0.72
C ASN A 130 9.00 -9.14 -0.76
N PHE A 131 8.43 -9.97 0.10
CA PHE A 131 8.54 -11.43 0.13
C PHE A 131 7.34 -12.00 0.89
N GLU A 132 7.08 -13.28 0.74
CA GLU A 132 5.97 -13.94 1.43
C GLU A 132 6.03 -13.73 2.94
N GLY A 133 4.96 -13.18 3.52
CA GLY A 133 4.84 -12.95 4.96
C GLY A 133 5.57 -11.74 5.52
N ARG A 134 6.15 -10.84 4.68
CA ARG A 134 6.89 -9.69 5.18
C ARG A 134 6.13 -8.83 6.17
N GLN A 135 4.87 -8.53 5.89
CA GLN A 135 4.01 -7.70 6.74
C GLN A 135 3.08 -8.51 7.65
N GLY A 136 3.29 -9.83 7.72
CA GLY A 136 2.51 -10.77 8.51
C GLY A 136 2.42 -12.13 7.83
N PHE A 137 2.35 -13.21 8.62
CA PHE A 137 2.20 -14.56 8.07
C PHE A 137 0.94 -14.66 7.20
N GLY A 138 1.07 -15.19 5.98
CA GLY A 138 -0.04 -15.34 5.05
C GLY A 138 -0.61 -14.02 4.51
N SER A 139 0.06 -12.89 4.74
CA SER A 139 -0.33 -11.58 4.22
C SER A 139 -0.03 -11.44 2.72
N ARG A 140 -0.79 -10.58 2.05
CA ARG A 140 -0.72 -10.32 0.61
C ARG A 140 -0.34 -8.86 0.35
N THR A 141 0.94 -8.60 0.15
CA THR A 141 1.47 -7.24 -0.04
C THR A 141 1.70 -6.94 -1.52
N HIS A 142 1.17 -5.81 -1.99
CA HIS A 142 1.48 -5.22 -3.29
C HIS A 142 2.35 -3.99 -3.09
N LEU A 143 3.53 -3.96 -3.74
CA LEU A 143 4.38 -2.77 -3.73
C LEU A 143 3.84 -1.75 -4.73
N VAL A 144 3.65 -0.53 -4.25
CA VAL A 144 3.11 0.58 -5.03
C VAL A 144 3.88 1.88 -4.69
N SER A 145 3.77 2.89 -5.56
CA SER A 145 4.27 4.23 -5.24
C SER A 145 3.38 4.94 -4.20
N PRO A 146 3.86 5.99 -3.52
CA PRO A 146 3.05 6.78 -2.58
C PRO A 146 1.73 7.27 -3.18
N ALA A 147 1.74 7.79 -4.41
CA ALA A 147 0.54 8.25 -5.10
C ALA A 147 -0.45 7.10 -5.38
N MET A 148 0.05 5.94 -5.83
CA MET A 148 -0.78 4.75 -6.06
C MET A 148 -1.33 4.16 -4.76
N ALA A 149 -0.58 4.26 -3.65
CA ALA A 149 -1.06 3.86 -2.33
C ALA A 149 -2.23 4.75 -1.87
N ALA A 150 -2.10 6.07 -2.05
CA ALA A 150 -3.18 7.00 -1.76
C ALA A 150 -4.42 6.73 -2.62
N ALA A 151 -4.22 6.47 -3.92
CA ALA A 151 -5.32 6.09 -4.82
C ALA A 151 -6.01 4.80 -4.37
N ALA A 152 -5.25 3.78 -3.99
CA ALA A 152 -5.80 2.52 -3.48
C ALA A 152 -6.57 2.72 -2.16
N ALA A 153 -6.10 3.61 -1.27
CA ALA A 153 -6.81 3.94 -0.04
C ALA A 153 -8.18 4.55 -0.31
N ILE A 154 -8.25 5.46 -1.29
CA ILE A 154 -9.49 6.18 -1.65
C ILE A 154 -10.46 5.26 -2.40
N ALA A 155 -9.97 4.46 -3.33
CA ALA A 155 -10.81 3.58 -4.15
C ALA A 155 -11.20 2.27 -3.42
N GLY A 156 -10.44 1.84 -2.41
CA GLY A 156 -10.61 0.53 -1.77
C GLY A 156 -10.15 -0.65 -2.61
N SER A 157 -9.41 -0.39 -3.70
CA SER A 157 -8.86 -1.39 -4.62
C SER A 157 -7.58 -0.87 -5.27
N LEU A 158 -6.82 -1.74 -5.94
CA LEU A 158 -5.65 -1.32 -6.71
C LEU A 158 -6.10 -0.49 -7.92
N THR A 159 -5.96 0.81 -7.82
CA THR A 159 -6.49 1.78 -8.80
C THR A 159 -5.36 2.63 -9.37
N ASP A 160 -5.41 2.93 -10.66
CA ASP A 160 -4.51 3.90 -11.25
C ASP A 160 -4.87 5.30 -10.74
N VAL A 161 -3.87 6.03 -10.24
CA VAL A 161 -4.07 7.38 -9.70
C VAL A 161 -4.66 8.37 -10.73
N ARG A 162 -4.48 8.08 -12.02
CA ARG A 162 -5.01 8.87 -13.12
C ARG A 162 -6.51 8.68 -13.35
N ASP A 163 -7.09 7.65 -12.74
CA ASP A 163 -8.50 7.29 -12.87
C ASP A 163 -9.35 7.76 -11.66
N LEU A 164 -8.76 8.57 -10.73
CA LEU A 164 -9.42 9.11 -9.54
C LEU A 164 -10.22 10.40 -9.79
#